data_90278414e71b3d6a1e3f58b4b2969850
#
_entry.id   90278414e71b3d6a1e3f58b4b2969850
#
_cell.length_a   1.000
_cell.length_b   1.000
_cell.length_c   1.000
_cell.angle_alpha   90.00
_cell.angle_beta   90.00
_cell.angle_gamma   90.00
#
_symmetry.space_group_name_H-M   'P 1'
#
loop_
_entity.id
_entity.type
_entity.pdbx_description
1 polymer ?
#
loop_
_entity_poly.entity_id
_entity_poly.type
_entity_poly.pdbx_seq_one_letter_code
_entity_poly.pdbx_strand_id
1 'polypeptide(L)'
;MIILISGASHTGKTLLAQKLLEKYKYPVLSIDLLKMGLIRSNNTSLTPEDDEKLEKYLWPIVREMIKPAIENKQNLIVEGAYIPFDWKKGFDVPYLRHILFYCLVMTRNYIRNHFADIKKYADIIEKRFDDTWFTKETALEENIKNLELCKQNNCCYILIDD
;
A
#
# COMPACT_ATOMS: atom_id res chain seq x y z
N MET A 1 15.21 0.38 -9.75
CA MET A 1 14.86 0.29 -8.32
C MET A 1 13.35 0.31 -8.18
N ILE A 2 12.80 -0.65 -7.49
CA ILE A 2 11.37 -0.72 -7.17
C ILE A 2 11.17 -0.39 -5.70
N ILE A 3 10.21 0.47 -5.39
CA ILE A 3 9.86 0.82 -4.00
C ILE A 3 8.40 0.41 -3.78
N LEU A 4 8.18 -0.55 -2.89
CA LEU A 4 6.86 -0.98 -2.46
C LEU A 4 6.47 -0.23 -1.20
N ILE A 5 5.32 0.44 -1.21
CA ILE A 5 4.77 1.18 -0.07
C ILE A 5 3.44 0.56 0.31
N SER A 6 3.42 -0.11 1.46
CA SER A 6 2.24 -0.72 2.05
C SER A 6 1.82 0.01 3.34
N GLY A 7 0.72 -0.39 3.93
CA GLY A 7 0.20 0.16 5.18
C GLY A 7 -1.31 0.13 5.24
N ALA A 8 -1.87 0.31 6.42
CA ALA A 8 -3.31 0.40 6.63
C ALA A 8 -3.94 1.60 5.90
N SER A 9 -5.25 1.64 5.86
CA SER A 9 -5.97 2.79 5.34
C SER A 9 -5.57 4.08 6.07
N HIS A 10 -5.53 5.19 5.35
CA HIS A 10 -5.23 6.52 5.87
C HIS A 10 -3.81 6.75 6.41
N THR A 11 -2.88 5.82 6.22
CA THR A 11 -1.48 6.00 6.66
C THR A 11 -0.63 6.92 5.78
N GLY A 12 -1.20 7.48 4.71
CA GLY A 12 -0.49 8.42 3.84
C GLY A 12 0.39 7.78 2.77
N LYS A 13 0.12 6.53 2.39
CA LYS A 13 0.85 5.83 1.30
C LYS A 13 0.93 6.64 0.01
N THR A 14 -0.21 7.07 -0.48
CA THR A 14 -0.32 7.84 -1.73
C THR A 14 0.39 9.19 -1.62
N LEU A 15 0.31 9.86 -0.46
CA LEU A 15 1.04 11.10 -0.21
C LEU A 15 2.57 10.88 -0.23
N LEU A 16 3.05 9.81 0.41
CA LEU A 16 4.47 9.47 0.39
C LEU A 16 4.92 9.13 -1.03
N ALA A 17 4.15 8.34 -1.77
CA ALA A 17 4.45 7.99 -3.15
C ALA A 17 4.55 9.25 -4.03
N GLN A 18 3.63 10.21 -3.85
CA GLN A 18 3.65 11.48 -4.57
C GLN A 18 4.91 12.31 -4.25
N LYS A 19 5.29 12.41 -2.98
CA LYS A 19 6.52 13.12 -2.57
C LYS A 19 7.79 12.45 -3.15
N LEU A 20 7.81 11.13 -3.19
CA LEU A 20 8.94 10.39 -3.80
C LEU A 20 8.98 10.59 -5.33
N LEU A 21 7.83 10.61 -6.01
CA LEU A 21 7.73 10.95 -7.42
C LEU A 21 8.30 12.34 -7.68
N GLU A 22 7.89 13.35 -6.90
CA GLU A 22 8.38 14.72 -7.05
C GLU A 22 9.89 14.83 -6.85
N LYS A 23 10.43 14.12 -5.86
CA LYS A 23 11.85 14.14 -5.51
C LYS A 23 12.73 13.35 -6.47
N TYR A 24 12.35 12.12 -6.77
CA TYR A 24 13.21 11.17 -7.50
C TYR A 24 12.79 10.97 -8.96
N LYS A 25 11.63 11.50 -9.37
CA LYS A 25 11.04 11.32 -10.70
C LYS A 25 10.75 9.86 -11.05
N TYR A 26 10.49 9.03 -10.05
CA TYR A 26 10.08 7.64 -10.23
C TYR A 26 8.57 7.61 -10.49
N PRO A 27 8.09 6.96 -11.56
CA PRO A 27 6.66 6.81 -11.80
C PRO A 27 5.99 6.02 -10.68
N VAL A 28 4.71 6.28 -10.45
CA VAL A 28 3.89 5.63 -9.42
C VAL A 28 2.84 4.73 -10.06
N LEU A 29 2.77 3.49 -9.59
CA LEU A 29 1.67 2.57 -9.81
C LEU A 29 0.83 2.48 -8.53
N SER A 30 -0.38 3.03 -8.56
CA SER A 30 -1.37 2.84 -7.50
C SER A 30 -2.14 1.55 -7.72
N ILE A 31 -2.09 0.64 -6.74
CA ILE A 31 -2.86 -0.62 -6.80
C ILE A 31 -4.36 -0.32 -6.68
N ASP A 32 -4.75 0.73 -5.96
CA ASP A 32 -6.16 1.14 -5.88
C ASP A 32 -6.71 1.63 -7.22
N LEU A 33 -5.93 2.36 -8.01
CA LEU A 33 -6.32 2.73 -9.37
C LEU A 33 -6.42 1.52 -10.29
N LEU A 34 -5.48 0.58 -10.20
CA LEU A 34 -5.55 -0.68 -10.94
C LEU A 34 -6.80 -1.48 -10.56
N LYS A 35 -7.08 -1.60 -9.26
CA LYS A 35 -8.29 -2.24 -8.72
C LYS A 35 -9.55 -1.65 -9.35
N MET A 36 -9.70 -0.34 -9.26
CA MET A 36 -10.89 0.35 -9.78
C MET A 36 -11.00 0.24 -11.30
N GLY A 37 -9.87 0.27 -12.01
CA GLY A 37 -9.84 0.04 -13.46
C GLY A 37 -10.36 -1.34 -13.85
N LEU A 38 -9.92 -2.38 -13.17
CA LEU A 38 -10.35 -3.77 -13.43
C LEU A 38 -11.82 -4.00 -13.07
N ILE A 39 -12.28 -3.44 -11.94
CA ILE A 39 -13.69 -3.53 -11.53
C ILE A 39 -14.59 -2.79 -12.52
N ARG A 40 -14.29 -1.53 -12.83
CA ARG A 40 -15.15 -0.68 -13.68
C ARG A 40 -15.17 -1.10 -15.14
N SER A 41 -14.12 -1.77 -15.61
CA SER A 41 -14.06 -2.35 -16.95
C SER A 41 -14.65 -3.76 -17.04
N ASN A 42 -15.24 -4.28 -15.96
CA ASN A 42 -15.80 -5.63 -15.85
C ASN A 42 -14.79 -6.77 -16.13
N ASN A 43 -13.50 -6.54 -15.86
CA ASN A 43 -12.48 -7.60 -15.93
C ASN A 43 -12.46 -8.50 -14.69
N THR A 44 -13.23 -8.18 -13.67
CA THR A 44 -13.46 -9.01 -12.49
C THR A 44 -14.89 -8.81 -12.00
N SER A 45 -15.43 -9.83 -11.34
CA SER A 45 -16.71 -9.77 -10.62
C SER A 45 -16.55 -9.36 -9.16
N LEU A 46 -15.32 -9.12 -8.69
CA LEU A 46 -15.06 -8.67 -7.33
C LEU A 46 -15.55 -7.24 -7.14
N THR A 47 -15.93 -6.93 -5.91
CA THR A 47 -16.36 -5.59 -5.48
C THR A 47 -15.29 -4.95 -4.58
N PRO A 48 -15.32 -3.63 -4.35
CA PRO A 48 -14.34 -2.96 -3.47
C PRO A 48 -14.31 -3.49 -2.03
N GLU A 49 -15.35 -4.19 -1.59
CA GLU A 49 -15.47 -4.77 -0.25
C GLU A 49 -14.83 -6.18 -0.13
N ASP A 50 -14.45 -6.79 -1.25
CA ASP A 50 -13.84 -8.13 -1.29
C ASP A 50 -12.32 -8.11 -1.01
N ASP A 51 -11.85 -7.42 0.02
CA ASP A 51 -10.43 -7.12 0.25
C ASP A 51 -9.47 -8.32 0.20
N GLU A 52 -9.81 -9.43 0.86
CA GLU A 52 -8.93 -10.63 0.84
C GLU A 52 -8.85 -11.27 -0.55
N LYS A 53 -9.95 -11.27 -1.29
CA LYS A 53 -9.99 -11.79 -2.66
C LYS A 53 -9.28 -10.85 -3.61
N LEU A 54 -9.41 -9.53 -3.40
CA LEU A 54 -8.72 -8.51 -4.19
C LEU A 54 -7.21 -8.59 -4.03
N GLU A 55 -6.68 -8.83 -2.83
CA GLU A 55 -5.24 -9.03 -2.64
C GLU A 55 -4.74 -10.22 -3.47
N LYS A 56 -5.42 -11.35 -3.39
CA LYS A 56 -5.08 -12.57 -4.15
C LYS A 56 -5.21 -12.40 -5.66
N TYR A 57 -6.08 -11.52 -6.12
CA TYR A 57 -6.31 -11.24 -7.53
C TYR A 57 -5.32 -10.19 -8.08
N LEU A 58 -5.10 -9.11 -7.34
CA LEU A 58 -4.29 -7.97 -7.79
C LEU A 58 -2.79 -8.22 -7.67
N TRP A 59 -2.34 -8.82 -6.57
CA TRP A 59 -0.91 -8.98 -6.32
C TRP A 59 -0.17 -9.77 -7.41
N PRO A 60 -0.67 -10.89 -7.94
CA PRO A 60 -0.03 -11.57 -9.06
C PRO A 60 0.13 -10.68 -10.30
N ILE A 61 -0.85 -9.82 -10.61
CA ILE A 61 -0.78 -8.89 -11.73
C ILE A 61 0.34 -7.87 -11.49
N VAL A 62 0.34 -7.22 -10.33
CA VAL A 62 1.34 -6.22 -9.94
C VAL A 62 2.74 -6.82 -9.92
N ARG A 63 2.90 -8.01 -9.37
CA ARG A 63 4.18 -8.74 -9.34
C ARG A 63 4.73 -8.97 -10.75
N GLU A 64 3.89 -9.40 -11.69
CA GLU A 64 4.31 -9.63 -13.08
C GLU A 64 4.55 -8.32 -13.84
N MET A 65 4.02 -7.18 -13.40
CA MET A 65 4.38 -5.86 -13.91
C MET A 65 5.74 -5.37 -13.38
N ILE A 66 6.08 -5.72 -12.14
CA ILE A 66 7.36 -5.35 -11.53
C ILE A 66 8.55 -6.02 -12.22
N LYS A 67 8.42 -7.28 -12.62
CA LYS A 67 9.52 -8.03 -13.24
C LYS A 67 10.09 -7.35 -14.50
N PRO A 68 9.28 -7.05 -15.54
CA PRO A 68 9.78 -6.35 -16.72
C PRO A 68 10.30 -4.94 -16.41
N ALA A 69 9.76 -4.23 -15.41
CA ALA A 69 10.33 -2.96 -14.99
C ALA A 69 11.78 -3.12 -14.50
N ILE A 70 12.06 -4.17 -13.73
CA ILE A 70 13.42 -4.49 -13.28
C ILE A 70 14.31 -4.91 -14.46
N GLU A 71 13.83 -5.79 -15.33
CA GLU A 71 14.56 -6.28 -16.51
C GLU A 71 14.95 -5.13 -17.46
N ASN A 72 14.06 -4.16 -17.61
CA ASN A 72 14.27 -2.95 -18.40
C ASN A 72 15.05 -1.84 -17.64
N LYS A 73 15.54 -2.11 -16.43
CA LYS A 73 16.25 -1.15 -15.56
C LYS A 73 15.46 0.12 -15.27
N GLN A 74 14.14 0.01 -15.23
CA GLN A 74 13.24 1.10 -14.89
C GLN A 74 13.11 1.25 -13.37
N ASN A 75 12.79 2.46 -12.94
CA ASN A 75 12.42 2.74 -11.56
C ASN A 75 10.90 2.80 -11.46
N LEU A 76 10.34 2.32 -10.35
CA LEU A 76 8.89 2.30 -10.13
C LEU A 76 8.59 2.37 -8.63
N ILE A 77 7.63 3.19 -8.25
CA ILE A 77 6.99 3.18 -6.94
C ILE A 77 5.67 2.44 -7.09
N VAL A 78 5.43 1.45 -6.25
CA VAL A 78 4.15 0.72 -6.19
C VAL A 78 3.56 0.95 -4.81
N GLU A 79 2.35 1.49 -4.73
CA GLU A 79 1.70 1.77 -3.46
C GLU A 79 0.30 1.16 -3.38
N GLY A 80 -0.09 0.72 -2.19
CA GLY A 80 -1.42 0.20 -1.90
C GLY A 80 -1.47 -0.76 -0.72
N ALA A 81 -2.68 -1.08 -0.30
CA ALA A 81 -2.91 -2.01 0.81
C ALA A 81 -2.79 -3.50 0.41
N TYR A 82 -2.82 -3.79 -0.88
CA TYR A 82 -2.88 -5.16 -1.44
C TYR A 82 -1.51 -5.76 -1.75
N ILE A 83 -0.46 -5.32 -1.05
CA ILE A 83 0.88 -5.94 -1.11
C ILE A 83 0.99 -6.91 0.07
N PRO A 84 1.06 -8.22 -0.15
CA PRO A 84 1.13 -9.19 0.94
C PRO A 84 2.45 -9.08 1.70
N PHE A 85 2.45 -9.39 2.99
CA PHE A 85 3.67 -9.31 3.81
C PHE A 85 4.71 -10.40 3.45
N ASP A 86 4.27 -11.48 2.84
CA ASP A 86 5.15 -12.51 2.29
C ASP A 86 5.52 -12.27 0.81
N TRP A 87 5.44 -11.03 0.35
CA TRP A 87 5.67 -10.59 -1.03
C TRP A 87 6.96 -11.16 -1.67
N LYS A 88 7.99 -11.42 -0.85
CA LYS A 88 9.26 -11.98 -1.32
C LYS A 88 9.12 -13.34 -1.99
N LYS A 89 8.13 -14.14 -1.58
CA LYS A 89 7.90 -15.49 -2.14
C LYS A 89 7.57 -15.48 -3.63
N GLY A 90 7.14 -14.36 -4.16
CA GLY A 90 6.80 -14.21 -5.57
C GLY A 90 7.96 -13.85 -6.48
N PHE A 91 9.17 -13.68 -5.94
CA PHE A 91 10.35 -13.22 -6.68
C PHE A 91 11.56 -14.10 -6.45
N ASP A 92 12.28 -14.40 -7.52
CA ASP A 92 13.59 -15.03 -7.44
C ASP A 92 14.66 -14.03 -6.95
N VAL A 93 15.78 -14.56 -6.45
CA VAL A 93 16.88 -13.77 -5.86
C VAL A 93 17.35 -12.59 -6.74
N PRO A 94 17.48 -12.73 -8.08
CA PRO A 94 17.89 -11.61 -8.92
C PRO A 94 16.95 -10.40 -8.86
N TYR A 95 15.63 -10.63 -8.74
CA TYR A 95 14.64 -9.55 -8.62
C TYR A 95 14.66 -8.90 -7.24
N LEU A 96 14.78 -9.71 -6.16
CA LEU A 96 14.75 -9.22 -4.78
C LEU A 96 15.78 -8.13 -4.49
N ARG A 97 16.94 -8.15 -5.16
CA ARG A 97 18.00 -7.15 -5.01
C ARG A 97 17.60 -5.75 -5.48
N HIS A 98 16.55 -5.64 -6.25
CA HIS A 98 16.07 -4.39 -6.85
C HIS A 98 14.80 -3.86 -6.18
N ILE A 99 14.30 -4.53 -5.12
CA ILE A 99 13.04 -4.19 -4.47
C ILE A 99 13.29 -3.77 -3.04
N LEU A 100 12.79 -2.59 -2.68
CA LEU A 100 12.66 -2.10 -1.31
C LEU A 100 11.19 -2.15 -0.91
N PHE A 101 10.91 -2.55 0.31
CA PHE A 101 9.55 -2.59 0.87
C PHE A 101 9.50 -1.80 2.16
N TYR A 102 8.49 -0.96 2.29
CA TYR A 102 8.18 -0.22 3.51
C TYR A 102 6.69 -0.28 3.81
N CYS A 103 6.35 -0.64 5.04
CA CYS A 103 4.99 -0.56 5.55
C CYS A 103 4.86 0.68 6.46
N LEU A 104 3.91 1.56 6.16
CA LEU A 104 3.58 2.69 7.03
C LEU A 104 2.68 2.21 8.16
N VAL A 105 3.08 2.48 9.39
CA VAL A 105 2.36 2.08 10.60
C VAL A 105 2.20 3.28 11.52
N MET A 106 0.97 3.68 11.78
CA MET A 106 0.67 4.69 12.79
C MET A 106 0.72 4.07 14.19
N THR A 107 1.41 4.75 15.13
CA THR A 107 1.42 4.31 16.53
C THR A 107 0.06 4.51 17.19
N ARG A 108 -0.17 3.81 18.30
CA ARG A 108 -1.39 3.98 19.11
C ARG A 108 -1.55 5.42 19.60
N ASN A 109 -0.44 6.05 20.02
CA ASN A 109 -0.45 7.43 20.51
C ASN A 109 -0.84 8.38 19.38
N TYR A 110 -0.20 8.24 18.22
CA TYR A 110 -0.53 9.05 17.04
C TYR A 110 -2.02 8.95 16.67
N ILE A 111 -2.55 7.73 16.56
CA ILE A 111 -3.98 7.53 16.24
C ILE A 111 -4.88 8.17 17.29
N ARG A 112 -4.58 7.99 18.58
CA ARG A 112 -5.40 8.55 19.68
C ARG A 112 -5.45 10.06 19.67
N ASN A 113 -4.30 10.69 19.41
CA ASN A 113 -4.15 12.15 19.48
C ASN A 113 -4.60 12.86 18.20
N HIS A 114 -4.46 12.22 17.05
CA HIS A 114 -4.64 12.85 15.73
C HIS A 114 -5.77 12.25 14.88
N PHE A 115 -6.65 11.44 15.44
CA PHE A 115 -7.69 10.75 14.66
C PHE A 115 -8.56 11.69 13.82
N ALA A 116 -8.92 12.85 14.36
CA ALA A 116 -9.70 13.87 13.64
C ALA A 116 -8.93 14.41 12.42
N ASP A 117 -7.62 14.64 12.57
CA ASP A 117 -6.77 15.11 11.47
C ASP A 117 -6.54 14.00 10.44
N ILE A 118 -6.34 12.76 10.86
CA ILE A 118 -6.23 11.59 9.97
C ILE A 118 -7.46 11.53 9.06
N LYS A 119 -8.66 11.65 9.63
CA LYS A 119 -9.92 11.68 8.87
C LYS A 119 -10.02 12.87 7.93
N LYS A 120 -9.70 14.06 8.43
CA LYS A 120 -9.76 15.32 7.67
C LYS A 120 -8.83 15.32 6.46
N TYR A 121 -7.64 14.73 6.60
CA TYR A 121 -6.62 14.70 5.53
C TYR A 121 -6.71 13.48 4.62
N ALA A 122 -7.67 12.58 4.85
CA ALA A 122 -7.90 11.41 4.03
C ALA A 122 -8.15 11.74 2.55
N ASP A 123 -8.81 12.86 2.28
CA ASP A 123 -9.26 13.29 0.95
C ASP A 123 -8.31 14.23 0.23
N ILE A 124 -7.07 14.42 0.72
CA ILE A 124 -6.12 15.38 0.11
C ILE A 124 -5.75 14.99 -1.32
N ILE A 125 -5.56 13.72 -1.59
CA ILE A 125 -5.16 13.20 -2.91
C ILE A 125 -6.27 12.38 -3.55
N GLU A 126 -7.02 11.61 -2.75
CA GLU A 126 -8.09 10.72 -3.21
C GLU A 126 -9.42 11.14 -2.57
N LYS A 127 -10.45 11.36 -3.37
CA LYS A 127 -11.80 11.56 -2.85
C LYS A 127 -12.39 10.22 -2.43
N ARG A 128 -12.77 10.11 -1.16
CA ARG A 128 -13.42 8.93 -0.60
C ARG A 128 -14.91 9.22 -0.40
N PHE A 129 -15.75 8.47 -1.12
CA PHE A 129 -17.21 8.68 -1.10
C PHE A 129 -17.88 8.12 0.16
N ASP A 130 -17.30 7.10 0.76
CA ASP A 130 -17.78 6.50 2.00
C ASP A 130 -16.59 6.10 2.90
N ASP A 131 -16.47 6.77 4.04
CA ASP A 131 -15.42 6.59 5.03
C ASP A 131 -16.02 6.30 6.43
N THR A 132 -17.31 5.97 6.47
CA THR A 132 -18.07 5.73 7.72
C THR A 132 -17.55 4.50 8.48
N TRP A 133 -17.00 3.51 7.77
CA TRP A 133 -16.39 2.31 8.33
C TRP A 133 -15.07 2.59 9.06
N PHE A 134 -14.39 3.70 8.71
CA PHE A 134 -13.10 4.06 9.31
C PHE A 134 -13.32 4.71 10.68
N THR A 135 -13.16 3.92 11.72
CA THR A 135 -13.25 4.33 13.12
C THR A 135 -11.87 4.32 13.77
N LYS A 136 -11.77 4.91 14.96
CA LYS A 136 -10.53 4.88 15.75
C LYS A 136 -10.12 3.44 16.08
N GLU A 137 -11.08 2.59 16.37
CA GLU A 137 -10.89 1.17 16.68
C GLU A 137 -10.34 0.43 15.48
N THR A 138 -10.95 0.58 14.30
CA THR A 138 -10.46 -0.05 13.07
C THR A 138 -9.06 0.43 12.70
N ALA A 139 -8.76 1.72 12.86
CA ALA A 139 -7.43 2.25 12.63
C ALA A 139 -6.39 1.63 13.57
N LEU A 140 -6.72 1.46 14.86
CA LEU A 140 -5.84 0.81 15.84
C LEU A 140 -5.60 -0.66 15.48
N GLU A 141 -6.65 -1.40 15.20
CA GLU A 141 -6.58 -2.83 14.88
C GLU A 141 -5.74 -3.09 13.62
N GLU A 142 -6.00 -2.37 12.53
CA GLU A 142 -5.27 -2.51 11.28
C GLU A 142 -3.77 -2.21 11.43
N ASN A 143 -3.42 -1.13 12.14
CA ASN A 143 -2.01 -0.75 12.32
C ASN A 143 -1.27 -1.72 13.25
N ILE A 144 -1.91 -2.22 14.31
CA ILE A 144 -1.32 -3.26 15.18
C ILE A 144 -1.07 -4.53 14.38
N LYS A 145 -2.08 -5.01 13.64
CA LYS A 145 -1.97 -6.20 12.78
C LYS A 145 -0.83 -6.05 11.77
N ASN A 146 -0.73 -4.91 11.10
CA ASN A 146 0.32 -4.66 10.11
C ASN A 146 1.71 -4.66 10.74
N LEU A 147 1.87 -4.07 11.92
CA LEU A 147 3.14 -4.09 12.65
C LEU A 147 3.56 -5.52 13.02
N GLU A 148 2.63 -6.33 13.50
CA GLU A 148 2.88 -7.73 13.82
C GLU A 148 3.28 -8.54 12.58
N LEU A 149 2.56 -8.37 11.48
CA LEU A 149 2.86 -9.03 10.21
C LEU A 149 4.22 -8.60 9.63
N CYS A 150 4.59 -7.32 9.76
CA CYS A 150 5.93 -6.86 9.39
C CYS A 150 7.01 -7.58 10.18
N LYS A 151 6.85 -7.70 11.50
CA LYS A 151 7.80 -8.41 12.37
C LYS A 151 7.90 -9.90 12.04
N GLN A 152 6.76 -10.57 11.82
CA GLN A 152 6.71 -12.00 11.48
C GLN A 152 7.38 -12.31 10.13
N ASN A 153 7.28 -11.40 9.16
CA ASN A 153 7.80 -11.59 7.80
C ASN A 153 9.13 -10.87 7.54
N ASN A 154 9.77 -10.30 8.56
CA ASN A 154 11.00 -9.51 8.42
C ASN A 154 10.89 -8.41 7.36
N CYS A 155 9.77 -7.69 7.38
CA CYS A 155 9.51 -6.54 6.53
C CYS A 155 9.95 -5.24 7.22
N CYS A 156 10.51 -4.32 6.43
CA CYS A 156 10.77 -2.96 6.92
C CYS A 156 9.47 -2.20 7.15
N TYR A 157 9.42 -1.40 8.21
CA TYR A 157 8.28 -0.52 8.49
C TYR A 157 8.75 0.85 8.96
N ILE A 158 7.89 1.83 8.77
CA ILE A 158 8.10 3.22 9.22
C ILE A 158 7.01 3.54 10.22
N LEU A 159 7.39 3.84 11.46
CA LEU A 159 6.45 4.29 12.49
C LEU A 159 6.12 5.76 12.26
N ILE A 160 4.83 6.06 12.23
CA ILE A 160 4.29 7.41 12.24
C ILE A 160 3.90 7.68 13.70
N ASP A 161 4.63 8.54 14.34
CA ASP A 161 4.50 8.90 15.75
C ASP A 161 4.48 10.43 15.92
N ASP A 162 4.19 10.93 17.15
CA ASP A 162 4.18 12.36 17.48
C ASP A 162 5.58 12.98 17.45
#